data_d2bf06878c5f6dcf11f7b48f674e8ff1
#
_entry.id   d2bf06878c5f6dcf11f7b48f674e8ff1
#
_cell.length_a   1.000
_cell.length_b   1.000
_cell.length_c   1.000
_cell.angle_alpha   90.00
_cell.angle_beta   90.00
_cell.angle_gamma   90.00
#
_symmetry.space_group_name_H-M   'P 1'
#
loop_
_entity.id
_entity.type
_entity.pdbx_description
1 polymer ?
#
loop_
_entity_poly.entity_id
_entity_poly.type
_entity_poly.pdbx_seq_one_letter_code
_entity_poly.pdbx_strand_id
1 'polypeptide(L)'
;MKATSYELVVERDASGSWIARIPAVPGCHTHARTLAQARRRIREALSLWVEGAEDAELREEIRLPRPAQLALQRSSFARAQAERRRSEAARAMTEAARALQELDLGMRDAAELLGISHQRVQQLVRR
;
A
#
# COMPACT_ATOMS: atom_id res chain seq x y z
N MET A 1 6.43 -24.55 -10.41
CA MET A 1 5.30 -24.22 -11.30
C MET A 1 4.99 -22.75 -11.23
N LYS A 2 4.81 -22.12 -12.39
CA LYS A 2 4.38 -20.72 -12.41
C LYS A 2 2.93 -20.63 -11.97
N ALA A 3 2.63 -19.75 -11.01
CA ALA A 3 1.26 -19.43 -10.68
C ALA A 3 0.57 -18.84 -11.91
N THR A 4 -0.64 -19.28 -12.19
CA THR A 4 -1.43 -18.72 -13.28
C THR A 4 -1.89 -17.31 -12.87
N SER A 5 -1.85 -16.38 -13.80
CA SER A 5 -2.24 -15.00 -13.59
C SER A 5 -3.47 -14.67 -14.41
N TYR A 6 -4.43 -14.01 -13.80
CA TYR A 6 -5.66 -13.55 -14.47
C TYR A 6 -5.89 -12.07 -14.19
N GLU A 7 -6.45 -11.38 -15.16
CA GLU A 7 -6.96 -10.04 -14.94
C GLU A 7 -8.33 -10.13 -14.28
N LEU A 8 -8.52 -9.32 -13.25
CA LEU A 8 -9.76 -9.20 -12.51
C LEU A 8 -10.29 -7.79 -12.68
N VAL A 9 -11.49 -7.65 -13.21
CA VAL A 9 -12.16 -6.35 -13.36
C VAL A 9 -13.22 -6.23 -12.29
N VAL A 10 -13.17 -5.15 -11.54
CA VAL A 10 -14.13 -4.86 -10.47
C VAL A 10 -14.75 -3.49 -10.73
N GLU A 11 -16.07 -3.42 -10.72
CA GLU A 11 -16.80 -2.18 -10.95
C GLU A 11 -18.10 -2.19 -10.16
N ARG A 12 -18.69 -1.02 -9.95
CA ARG A 12 -19.99 -0.92 -9.27
C ARG A 12 -21.11 -0.90 -10.28
N ASP A 13 -22.20 -1.56 -9.95
CA ASP A 13 -23.43 -1.48 -10.74
C ASP A 13 -24.31 -0.31 -10.26
N ALA A 14 -25.46 -0.12 -10.91
CA ALA A 14 -26.39 0.95 -10.59
C ALA A 14 -27.00 0.83 -9.18
N SER A 15 -27.02 -0.38 -8.61
CA SER A 15 -27.55 -0.62 -7.26
C SER A 15 -26.54 -0.33 -6.15
N GLY A 16 -25.28 -0.10 -6.52
CA GLY A 16 -24.20 0.10 -5.55
C GLY A 16 -23.48 -1.17 -5.13
N SER A 17 -23.82 -2.30 -5.74
CA SER A 17 -23.08 -3.54 -5.53
C SER A 17 -21.82 -3.58 -6.37
N TRP A 18 -20.80 -4.30 -5.89
CA TRP A 18 -19.59 -4.55 -6.65
C TRP A 18 -19.78 -5.77 -7.54
N ILE A 19 -19.39 -5.64 -8.80
CA ILE A 19 -19.34 -6.74 -9.74
C ILE A 19 -17.87 -7.06 -10.01
N ALA A 20 -17.49 -8.31 -9.83
CA ALA A 20 -16.16 -8.79 -10.14
C ALA A 20 -16.27 -9.82 -11.26
N ARG A 21 -15.36 -9.75 -12.23
CA ARG A 21 -15.32 -10.72 -13.33
C ARG A 21 -13.89 -10.96 -13.77
N ILE A 22 -13.67 -12.15 -14.31
CA ILE A 22 -12.41 -12.53 -14.91
C ILE A 22 -12.65 -12.71 -16.41
N PRO A 23 -12.26 -11.72 -17.24
CA PRO A 23 -12.60 -11.76 -18.68
C PRO A 23 -12.03 -12.97 -19.41
N ALA A 24 -10.88 -13.49 -18.98
CA ALA A 24 -10.23 -14.64 -19.59
C ALA A 24 -11.02 -15.95 -19.35
N VAL A 25 -11.93 -15.96 -18.38
CA VAL A 25 -12.74 -17.15 -18.07
C VAL A 25 -14.21 -16.75 -18.20
N PRO A 26 -14.82 -16.91 -19.39
CA PRO A 26 -16.22 -16.54 -19.61
C PRO A 26 -17.14 -17.23 -18.60
N GLY A 27 -18.07 -16.47 -18.02
CA GLY A 27 -18.96 -16.97 -16.99
C GLY A 27 -18.43 -16.85 -15.57
N CYS A 28 -17.15 -16.53 -15.38
CA CYS A 28 -16.59 -16.32 -14.06
C CYS A 28 -16.84 -14.88 -13.60
N HIS A 29 -17.90 -14.67 -12.83
CA HIS A 29 -18.27 -13.38 -12.30
C HIS A 29 -19.04 -13.55 -10.99
N THR A 30 -19.08 -12.49 -10.19
CA THR A 30 -19.79 -12.47 -8.93
C THR A 30 -20.22 -11.06 -8.56
N HIS A 31 -21.13 -10.98 -7.58
CA HIS A 31 -21.60 -9.73 -7.00
C HIS A 31 -21.29 -9.74 -5.51
N ALA A 32 -21.05 -8.56 -4.95
CA ALA A 32 -20.80 -8.42 -3.52
C ALA A 32 -21.09 -7.00 -3.05
N ARG A 33 -21.30 -6.84 -1.76
CA ARG A 33 -21.55 -5.53 -1.16
C ARG A 33 -20.27 -4.76 -0.83
N THR A 34 -19.17 -5.48 -0.63
CA THR A 34 -17.88 -4.87 -0.32
C THR A 34 -16.80 -5.42 -1.25
N LEU A 35 -15.71 -4.66 -1.40
CA LEU A 35 -14.55 -5.12 -2.17
C LEU A 35 -13.94 -6.39 -1.59
N ALA A 36 -13.84 -6.47 -0.27
CA ALA A 36 -13.29 -7.66 0.37
C ALA A 36 -14.12 -8.91 0.07
N GLN A 37 -15.44 -8.78 0.10
CA GLN A 37 -16.34 -9.87 -0.22
C GLN A 37 -16.26 -10.24 -1.71
N ALA A 38 -16.17 -9.25 -2.59
CA ALA A 38 -16.00 -9.47 -4.03
C ALA A 38 -14.74 -10.26 -4.33
N ARG A 39 -13.63 -9.92 -3.69
CA ARG A 39 -12.35 -10.61 -3.86
C ARG A 39 -12.42 -12.06 -3.43
N ARG A 40 -13.07 -12.34 -2.31
CA ARG A 40 -13.26 -13.73 -1.85
C ARG A 40 -14.14 -14.52 -2.80
N ARG A 41 -15.29 -13.94 -3.17
CA ARG A 41 -16.27 -14.60 -4.02
C ARG A 41 -15.76 -14.88 -5.42
N ILE A 42 -14.99 -13.95 -6.01
CA ILE A 42 -14.46 -14.17 -7.36
C ILE A 42 -13.42 -15.30 -7.37
N ARG A 43 -12.66 -15.44 -6.30
CA ARG A 43 -11.71 -16.55 -6.19
C ARG A 43 -12.44 -17.89 -6.04
N GLU A 44 -13.50 -17.92 -5.28
CA GLU A 44 -14.38 -19.10 -5.17
C GLU A 44 -15.02 -19.44 -6.51
N ALA A 45 -15.52 -18.42 -7.23
CA ALA A 45 -16.09 -18.61 -8.55
C ALA A 45 -15.05 -19.17 -9.53
N LEU A 46 -13.83 -18.65 -9.51
CA LEU A 46 -12.74 -19.12 -10.36
C LEU A 46 -12.43 -20.60 -10.08
N SER A 47 -12.52 -21.03 -8.83
CA SER A 47 -12.24 -22.42 -8.46
C SER A 47 -13.19 -23.42 -9.11
N LEU A 48 -14.35 -22.96 -9.56
CA LEU A 48 -15.31 -23.80 -10.27
C LEU A 48 -14.90 -24.03 -11.73
N TRP A 49 -13.99 -23.22 -12.26
CA TRP A 49 -13.59 -23.26 -13.66
C TRP A 49 -12.17 -23.77 -13.87
N VAL A 50 -11.27 -23.53 -12.91
CA VAL A 50 -9.84 -23.87 -13.04
C VAL A 50 -9.31 -24.46 -11.74
N GLU A 51 -8.31 -25.33 -11.87
CA GLU A 51 -7.59 -25.84 -10.71
C GLU A 51 -6.54 -24.82 -10.26
N GLY A 52 -6.23 -24.82 -8.96
CA GLY A 52 -5.23 -23.93 -8.39
C GLY A 52 -5.67 -22.47 -8.28
N ALA A 53 -6.98 -22.23 -8.27
CA ALA A 53 -7.54 -20.88 -8.17
C ALA A 53 -7.10 -20.15 -6.91
N GLU A 54 -6.90 -20.86 -5.80
CA GLU A 54 -6.45 -20.28 -4.53
C GLU A 54 -5.03 -19.70 -4.61
N ASP A 55 -4.19 -20.23 -5.50
CA ASP A 55 -2.82 -19.76 -5.69
C ASP A 55 -2.65 -18.86 -6.91
N ALA A 56 -3.72 -18.64 -7.68
CA ALA A 56 -3.67 -17.79 -8.86
C ALA A 56 -3.45 -16.34 -8.49
N GLU A 57 -2.61 -15.65 -9.26
CA GLU A 57 -2.45 -14.20 -9.14
C GLU A 57 -3.60 -13.51 -9.83
N LEU A 58 -4.32 -12.65 -9.11
CA LEU A 58 -5.40 -11.84 -9.68
C LEU A 58 -4.95 -10.39 -9.75
N ARG A 59 -4.73 -9.90 -10.96
CA ARG A 59 -4.35 -8.50 -11.20
C ARG A 59 -5.62 -7.68 -11.29
N GLU A 60 -5.86 -6.90 -10.26
CA GLU A 60 -7.10 -6.20 -10.04
C GLU A 60 -7.12 -4.84 -10.72
N GLU A 61 -8.15 -4.60 -11.51
CA GLU A 61 -8.48 -3.29 -12.07
C GLU A 61 -9.82 -2.86 -11.48
N ILE A 62 -9.81 -1.82 -10.65
CA ILE A 62 -11.04 -1.26 -10.10
C ILE A 62 -11.47 -0.11 -10.99
N ARG A 63 -12.61 -0.26 -11.64
CA ARG A 63 -13.17 0.77 -12.52
C ARG A 63 -14.10 1.67 -11.74
N LEU A 64 -13.74 2.93 -11.68
CA LEU A 64 -14.51 3.98 -11.03
C LEU A 64 -14.74 5.13 -12.01
N PRO A 65 -15.74 5.98 -11.75
CA PRO A 65 -15.88 7.20 -12.54
C PRO A 65 -14.57 8.00 -12.54
N ARG A 66 -14.28 8.65 -13.66
CA ARG A 66 -13.00 9.34 -13.84
C ARG A 66 -12.64 10.32 -12.73
N PRO A 67 -13.56 11.17 -12.22
CA PRO A 67 -13.21 12.05 -11.11
C PRO A 67 -12.70 11.31 -9.88
N ALA A 68 -13.30 10.17 -9.54
CA ALA A 68 -12.88 9.36 -8.40
C ALA A 68 -11.51 8.72 -8.65
N GLN A 69 -11.28 8.21 -9.86
CA GLN A 69 -9.98 7.65 -10.23
C GLN A 69 -8.86 8.69 -10.12
N LEU A 70 -9.09 9.90 -10.64
CA LEU A 70 -8.11 10.98 -10.57
C LEU A 70 -7.83 11.40 -9.14
N ALA A 71 -8.87 11.48 -8.31
CA ALA A 71 -8.71 11.83 -6.91
C ALA A 71 -7.88 10.77 -6.16
N LEU A 72 -8.13 9.49 -6.44
CA LEU A 72 -7.36 8.40 -5.85
C LEU A 72 -5.90 8.42 -6.29
N GLN A 73 -5.65 8.68 -7.58
CA GLN A 73 -4.28 8.78 -8.10
C GLN A 73 -3.52 9.93 -7.44
N ARG A 74 -4.16 11.09 -7.28
CA ARG A 74 -3.56 12.23 -6.58
C ARG A 74 -3.26 11.89 -5.13
N SER A 75 -4.18 11.24 -4.46
CA SER A 75 -4.01 10.82 -3.07
C SER A 75 -2.83 9.86 -2.92
N SER A 76 -2.75 8.84 -3.79
CA SER A 76 -1.65 7.88 -3.78
C SER A 76 -0.30 8.52 -4.03
N PHE A 77 -0.25 9.44 -5.00
CA PHE A 77 0.97 10.18 -5.32
C PHE A 77 1.43 11.05 -4.14
N ALA A 78 0.50 11.80 -3.54
CA ALA A 78 0.81 12.65 -2.40
C ALA A 78 1.31 11.84 -1.19
N ARG A 79 0.69 10.69 -0.94
CA ARG A 79 1.11 9.79 0.14
C ARG A 79 2.52 9.23 -0.10
N ALA A 80 2.82 8.84 -1.34
CA ALA A 80 4.15 8.35 -1.68
C ALA A 80 5.22 9.44 -1.50
N GLN A 81 4.91 10.68 -1.89
CA GLN A 81 5.82 11.81 -1.69
C GLN A 81 6.03 12.11 -0.20
N ALA A 82 4.96 12.11 0.58
CA ALA A 82 5.04 12.34 2.02
C ALA A 82 5.91 11.27 2.70
N GLU A 83 5.76 10.03 2.30
CA GLU A 83 6.58 8.93 2.83
C GLU A 83 8.05 9.08 2.48
N ARG A 84 8.37 9.45 1.25
CA ARG A 84 9.75 9.72 0.83
C ARG A 84 10.38 10.84 1.65
N ARG A 85 9.65 11.95 1.84
CA ARG A 85 10.12 13.09 2.64
C ARG A 85 10.36 12.68 4.09
N ARG A 86 9.46 11.86 4.64
CA ARG A 86 9.61 11.35 5.99
C ARG A 86 10.86 10.49 6.13
N SER A 87 11.12 9.62 5.17
CA SER A 87 12.32 8.78 5.16
C SER A 87 13.60 9.61 5.02
N GLU A 88 13.59 10.62 4.16
CA GLU A 88 14.72 11.54 3.99
C GLU A 88 14.99 12.32 5.28
N ALA A 89 13.94 12.83 5.92
CA ALA A 89 14.07 13.56 7.18
C ALA A 89 14.64 12.66 8.28
N ALA A 90 14.17 11.42 8.35
CA ALA A 90 14.68 10.46 9.33
C ALA A 90 16.16 10.15 9.11
N ARG A 91 16.59 9.97 7.87
CA ARG A 91 18.00 9.74 7.53
C ARG A 91 18.87 10.95 7.86
N ALA A 92 18.39 12.14 7.50
CA ALA A 92 19.12 13.38 7.80
C ALA A 92 19.28 13.58 9.31
N MET A 93 18.24 13.27 10.07
CA MET A 93 18.28 13.34 11.54
C MET A 93 19.32 12.37 12.12
N THR A 94 19.35 11.15 11.62
CA THR A 94 20.33 10.14 12.05
C THR A 94 21.76 10.57 11.73
N GLU A 95 21.99 11.10 10.52
CA GLU A 95 23.30 11.59 10.11
C GLU A 95 23.75 12.77 10.99
N ALA A 96 22.86 13.70 11.29
CA ALA A 96 23.16 14.83 12.15
C ALA A 96 23.50 14.38 13.57
N ALA A 97 22.73 13.43 14.12
CA ALA A 97 23.00 12.88 15.45
C ALA A 97 24.38 12.21 15.51
N ARG A 98 24.74 11.44 14.50
CA ARG A 98 26.06 10.80 14.42
C ARG A 98 27.19 11.80 14.28
N ALA A 99 27.02 12.85 13.49
CA ALA A 99 28.02 13.91 13.33
C ALA A 99 28.29 14.63 14.65
N LEU A 100 27.21 14.91 15.41
CA LEU A 100 27.34 15.53 16.73
C LEU A 100 28.00 14.59 17.75
N GLN A 101 27.71 13.30 17.66
CA GLN A 101 28.32 12.29 18.51
C GLN A 101 29.85 12.22 18.29
N GLU A 102 30.28 12.35 17.05
CA GLU A 102 31.74 12.37 16.72
C GLU A 102 32.48 13.56 17.33
N LEU A 103 31.75 14.65 17.62
CA LEU A 103 32.31 15.81 18.31
C LEU A 103 32.38 15.62 19.83
N ASP A 104 31.94 14.47 20.31
CA ASP A 104 31.93 14.14 21.74
C ASP A 104 31.05 15.08 22.57
N LEU A 105 30.00 15.57 21.95
CA LEU A 105 28.98 16.41 22.62
C LEU A 105 28.13 15.60 23.58
N GLY A 106 27.76 16.23 24.70
CA GLY A 106 26.81 15.64 25.62
C GLY A 106 25.41 15.53 24.98
N MET A 107 24.62 14.61 25.50
CA MET A 107 23.25 14.35 25.01
C MET A 107 22.36 15.59 25.03
N ARG A 108 22.50 16.45 26.05
CA ARG A 108 21.70 17.66 26.18
C ARG A 108 21.99 18.65 25.07
N ASP A 109 23.27 18.87 24.77
CA ASP A 109 23.65 19.79 23.70
C ASP A 109 23.22 19.25 22.35
N ALA A 110 23.39 17.97 22.13
CA ALA A 110 22.93 17.31 20.89
C ALA A 110 21.42 17.45 20.72
N ALA A 111 20.64 17.21 21.77
CA ALA A 111 19.19 17.35 21.73
C ALA A 111 18.76 18.77 21.40
N GLU A 112 19.41 19.76 21.98
CA GLU A 112 19.12 21.17 21.73
C GLU A 112 19.43 21.55 20.28
N LEU A 113 20.58 21.14 19.78
CA LEU A 113 20.98 21.44 18.39
C LEU A 113 20.07 20.74 17.36
N LEU A 114 19.64 19.53 17.65
CA LEU A 114 18.76 18.78 16.77
C LEU A 114 17.28 19.18 16.90
N GLY A 115 16.92 19.89 17.98
CA GLY A 115 15.54 20.28 18.22
C GLY A 115 14.63 19.12 18.60
N ILE A 116 15.17 18.08 19.22
CA ILE A 116 14.43 16.89 19.63
C ILE A 116 14.68 16.58 21.12
N SER A 117 13.95 15.61 21.66
CA SER A 117 14.11 15.22 23.05
C SER A 117 15.40 14.44 23.29
N HIS A 118 15.86 14.47 24.53
CA HIS A 118 17.01 13.69 24.99
C HIS A 118 16.82 12.18 24.71
N GLN A 119 15.63 11.66 24.98
CA GLN A 119 15.30 10.27 24.70
C GLN A 119 15.39 9.94 23.22
N ARG A 120 14.98 10.86 22.36
CA ARG A 120 15.04 10.66 20.91
C ARG A 120 16.48 10.58 20.42
N VAL A 121 17.36 11.40 20.98
CA VAL A 121 18.80 11.33 20.67
C VAL A 121 19.36 9.96 21.01
N GLN A 122 19.03 9.43 22.20
CA GLN A 122 19.47 8.09 22.60
C GLN A 122 19.02 7.01 21.62
N GLN A 123 17.77 7.08 21.15
CA GLN A 123 17.25 6.13 20.18
C GLN A 123 17.99 6.17 18.85
N LEU A 124 18.37 7.36 18.39
CA LEU A 124 19.07 7.55 17.12
C LEU A 124 20.51 7.03 17.16
N VAL A 125 21.22 7.23 18.27
CA VAL A 125 22.64 6.83 18.38
C VAL A 125 22.82 5.35 18.72
N ARG A 126 21.79 4.66 19.15
CA ARG A 126 21.83 3.22 19.46
C ARG A 126 21.72 2.31 18.24
N ARG A 127 21.32 2.85 17.12
CA ARG A 127 21.14 2.06 15.89
C ARG A 127 22.41 1.95 15.08
#